data_2bc0e9b33350ae4d23e9cce1dbeae4d1
#
_entry.id   2bc0e9b33350ae4d23e9cce1dbeae4d1
#
_cell.length_a   1.000
_cell.length_b   1.000
_cell.length_c   1.000
_cell.angle_alpha   90.00
_cell.angle_beta   90.00
_cell.angle_gamma   90.00
#
_symmetry.space_group_name_H-M   'P 1'
#
loop_
_entity.id
_entity.type
_entity.pdbx_description
1 polymer ?
#
loop_
_entity_poly.entity_id
_entity_poly.type
_entity_poly.pdbx_seq_one_letter_code
_entity_poly.pdbx_strand_id
1 'polypeptide(L)'
;PDININMIESLAWYVALQELHEDMINKRNNAKENYEKEIQVYNQKIAHSREVLESTMQRRSDLDENYFVHGRFTKEKYEELAQKQNDIIKVEQGNIRKYEAAILNMEKQIQADITFDDMIDSLNQSYETLKNGTDIETMRKITHRYITDIYIEPWEGKATSFWKKVTIKTIHDTDKKKK
;
A
#
# COMPACT_ATOMS: atom_id res chain seq x y z
N PRO A 1 21.64 36.63 -25.78
CA PRO A 1 20.50 36.71 -24.87
C PRO A 1 20.76 35.73 -23.75
N ASP A 2 20.84 36.30 -22.54
CA ASP A 2 21.17 35.54 -21.35
C ASP A 2 19.98 34.63 -21.00
N ILE A 3 20.28 33.38 -20.68
CA ILE A 3 19.29 32.42 -20.20
C ILE A 3 18.95 32.81 -18.77
N ASN A 4 17.67 32.94 -18.47
CA ASN A 4 17.24 33.21 -17.09
C ASN A 4 17.36 31.91 -16.29
N ILE A 5 18.49 31.77 -15.58
CA ILE A 5 18.81 30.58 -14.75
C ILE A 5 17.71 30.34 -13.71
N ASN A 6 17.20 31.38 -13.08
CA ASN A 6 16.15 31.26 -12.05
C ASN A 6 14.86 30.63 -12.63
N MET A 7 14.56 30.90 -13.89
CA MET A 7 13.40 30.29 -14.59
C MET A 7 13.62 28.79 -14.81
N ILE A 8 14.85 28.41 -15.20
CA ILE A 8 15.19 26.99 -15.41
C ILE A 8 15.18 26.22 -14.08
N GLU A 9 15.75 26.80 -13.04
CA GLU A 9 15.71 26.21 -11.69
C GLU A 9 14.27 26.03 -11.19
N SER A 10 13.41 27.01 -11.42
CA SER A 10 11.98 26.94 -11.05
C SER A 10 11.25 25.85 -11.84
N LEU A 11 11.54 25.70 -13.14
CA LEU A 11 10.96 24.63 -13.97
C LEU A 11 11.46 23.24 -13.55
N ALA A 12 12.74 23.10 -13.29
CA ALA A 12 13.34 21.85 -12.82
C ALA A 12 12.75 21.43 -11.47
N TRP A 13 12.59 22.38 -10.57
CA TRP A 13 11.94 22.15 -9.28
C TRP A 13 10.49 21.70 -9.44
N TYR A 14 9.72 22.35 -10.30
CA TYR A 14 8.34 21.97 -10.58
C TYR A 14 8.23 20.55 -11.12
N VAL A 15 9.07 20.20 -12.11
CA VAL A 15 9.10 18.84 -12.68
C VAL A 15 9.50 17.80 -11.62
N ALA A 16 10.52 18.10 -10.80
CA ALA A 16 10.95 17.21 -9.74
C ALA A 16 9.86 16.96 -8.68
N LEU A 17 9.06 17.97 -8.36
CA LEU A 17 7.92 17.82 -7.45
C LEU A 17 6.80 16.94 -8.06
N GLN A 18 6.52 17.08 -9.36
CA GLN A 18 5.55 16.22 -10.04
C GLN A 18 6.00 14.75 -10.01
N GLU A 19 7.26 14.48 -10.32
CA GLU A 19 7.82 13.11 -10.26
C GLU A 19 7.78 12.53 -8.84
N LEU A 20 8.10 13.34 -7.83
CA LEU A 20 7.98 12.94 -6.43
C LEU A 20 6.53 12.56 -6.08
N HIS A 21 5.59 13.37 -6.50
CA HIS A 21 4.17 13.15 -6.26
C HIS A 21 3.68 11.85 -6.94
N GLU A 22 4.03 11.63 -8.20
CA GLU A 22 3.70 10.39 -8.93
C GLU A 22 4.32 9.15 -8.25
N ASP A 23 5.58 9.24 -7.81
CA ASP A 23 6.25 8.16 -7.07
C ASP A 23 5.51 7.82 -5.76
N MET A 24 5.06 8.82 -5.04
CA MET A 24 4.33 8.63 -3.79
C MET A 24 2.98 7.96 -4.04
N ILE A 25 2.22 8.42 -5.05
CA ILE A 25 0.95 7.79 -5.45
C ILE A 25 1.15 6.34 -5.87
N ASN A 26 2.16 6.06 -6.71
CA ASN A 26 2.43 4.72 -7.20
C ASN A 26 2.81 3.76 -6.07
N LYS A 27 3.68 4.19 -5.13
CA LYS A 27 4.04 3.39 -3.96
C LYS A 27 2.84 3.07 -3.09
N ARG A 28 1.96 4.04 -2.88
CA ARG A 28 0.75 3.86 -2.11
C ARG A 28 -0.23 2.90 -2.77
N ASN A 29 -0.50 3.08 -4.07
CA ASN A 29 -1.41 2.20 -4.81
C ASN A 29 -0.91 0.75 -4.77
N ASN A 30 0.40 0.53 -4.92
CA ASN A 30 1.01 -0.78 -4.80
C ASN A 30 0.86 -1.37 -3.38
N ALA A 31 1.04 -0.56 -2.34
CA ALA A 31 0.85 -0.99 -0.95
C ALA A 31 -0.62 -1.37 -0.69
N LYS A 32 -1.57 -0.54 -1.12
CA LYS A 32 -3.01 -0.81 -1.02
C LYS A 32 -3.39 -2.10 -1.72
N GLU A 33 -2.95 -2.30 -2.97
CA GLU A 33 -3.22 -3.52 -3.74
C GLU A 33 -2.68 -4.77 -3.03
N ASN A 34 -1.49 -4.68 -2.41
CA ASN A 34 -0.92 -5.75 -1.63
C ASN A 34 -1.75 -6.06 -0.38
N TYR A 35 -2.17 -5.05 0.37
CA TYR A 35 -3.06 -5.25 1.53
C TYR A 35 -4.39 -5.86 1.13
N GLU A 36 -5.01 -5.43 0.04
CA GLU A 36 -6.27 -6.00 -0.46
C GLU A 36 -6.11 -7.48 -0.82
N LYS A 37 -5.01 -7.88 -1.45
CA LYS A 37 -4.69 -9.28 -1.74
C LYS A 37 -4.50 -10.11 -0.46
N GLU A 38 -3.78 -9.57 0.52
CA GLU A 38 -3.59 -10.25 1.81
C GLU A 38 -4.90 -10.40 2.58
N ILE A 39 -5.76 -9.38 2.58
CA ILE A 39 -7.10 -9.45 3.18
C ILE A 39 -7.92 -10.57 2.55
N GLN A 40 -7.88 -10.73 1.22
CA GLN A 40 -8.56 -11.84 0.54
C GLN A 40 -8.05 -13.21 1.02
N VAL A 41 -6.73 -13.37 1.17
CA VAL A 41 -6.13 -14.61 1.70
C VAL A 41 -6.58 -14.88 3.14
N TYR A 42 -6.62 -13.87 4.00
CA TYR A 42 -7.10 -14.04 5.37
C TYR A 42 -8.60 -14.36 5.42
N ASN A 43 -9.42 -13.75 4.58
CA ASN A 43 -10.84 -14.10 4.48
C ASN A 43 -11.06 -15.55 4.07
N GLN A 44 -10.26 -16.09 3.13
CA GLN A 44 -10.30 -17.52 2.78
C GLN A 44 -9.91 -18.41 3.96
N LYS A 45 -8.87 -18.05 4.73
CA LYS A 45 -8.46 -18.77 5.93
C LYS A 45 -9.54 -18.74 7.01
N ILE A 46 -10.23 -17.61 7.20
CA ILE A 46 -11.36 -17.49 8.12
C ILE A 46 -12.51 -18.40 7.69
N ALA A 47 -12.85 -18.40 6.40
CA ALA A 47 -13.91 -19.26 5.87
C ALA A 47 -13.59 -20.74 6.12
N HIS A 48 -12.36 -21.17 5.85
CA HIS A 48 -11.91 -22.54 6.12
C HIS A 48 -11.96 -22.86 7.63
N SER A 49 -11.44 -21.98 8.50
CA SER A 49 -11.52 -22.21 9.95
C SER A 49 -12.95 -22.28 10.47
N ARG A 50 -13.88 -21.51 9.90
CA ARG A 50 -15.32 -21.58 10.24
C ARG A 50 -15.93 -22.91 9.82
N GLU A 51 -15.60 -23.43 8.63
CA GLU A 51 -16.07 -24.73 8.17
C GLU A 51 -15.56 -25.87 9.07
N VAL A 52 -14.27 -25.85 9.43
CA VAL A 52 -13.69 -26.82 10.37
C VAL A 52 -14.35 -26.71 11.74
N LEU A 53 -14.59 -25.49 12.22
CA LEU A 53 -15.26 -25.25 13.51
C LEU A 53 -16.68 -25.84 13.51
N GLU A 54 -17.49 -25.55 12.50
CA GLU A 54 -18.85 -26.02 12.35
C GLU A 54 -18.91 -27.57 12.30
N SER A 55 -18.08 -28.18 11.45
CA SER A 55 -18.00 -29.65 11.35
C SER A 55 -17.55 -30.29 12.65
N THR A 56 -16.65 -29.64 13.41
CA THR A 56 -16.16 -30.14 14.70
C THR A 56 -17.23 -30.01 15.78
N MET A 57 -17.97 -28.90 15.80
CA MET A 57 -19.09 -28.71 16.72
C MET A 57 -20.20 -29.74 16.47
N GLN A 58 -20.49 -30.06 15.22
CA GLN A 58 -21.45 -31.13 14.89
C GLN A 58 -20.96 -32.48 15.41
N ARG A 59 -19.70 -32.86 15.14
CA ARG A 59 -19.10 -34.11 15.67
C ARG A 59 -19.11 -34.16 17.19
N ARG A 60 -18.93 -33.01 17.85
CA ARG A 60 -19.02 -32.89 19.31
C ARG A 60 -20.43 -33.16 19.81
N SER A 61 -21.43 -32.62 19.15
CA SER A 61 -22.85 -32.87 19.43
C SER A 61 -23.22 -34.33 19.25
N ASP A 62 -22.80 -34.95 18.13
CA ASP A 62 -23.02 -36.37 17.84
C ASP A 62 -22.33 -37.29 18.89
N LEU A 63 -21.15 -36.90 19.38
CA LEU A 63 -20.44 -37.60 20.43
C LEU A 63 -21.22 -37.56 21.75
N ASP A 64 -21.77 -36.37 22.11
CA ASP A 64 -22.58 -36.21 23.31
C ASP A 64 -23.85 -37.04 23.26
N GLU A 65 -24.56 -37.05 22.12
CA GLU A 65 -25.73 -37.87 21.90
C GLU A 65 -25.41 -39.38 22.02
N ASN A 66 -24.32 -39.82 21.38
CA ASN A 66 -23.91 -41.22 21.42
C ASN A 66 -23.50 -41.69 22.82
N TYR A 67 -22.97 -40.80 23.63
CA TYR A 67 -22.58 -41.11 25.03
C TYR A 67 -23.78 -41.05 25.97
N PHE A 68 -24.51 -39.94 25.99
CA PHE A 68 -25.57 -39.70 27.00
C PHE A 68 -26.90 -40.42 26.65
N VAL A 69 -27.22 -40.53 25.38
CA VAL A 69 -28.51 -41.12 24.96
C VAL A 69 -28.35 -42.60 24.65
N HIS A 70 -27.27 -42.96 23.93
CA HIS A 70 -27.14 -44.33 23.41
C HIS A 70 -26.16 -45.20 24.21
N GLY A 71 -25.38 -44.64 25.15
CA GLY A 71 -24.46 -45.39 26.00
C GLY A 71 -23.34 -46.13 25.21
N ARG A 72 -22.99 -45.65 24.02
CA ARG A 72 -22.07 -46.35 23.09
C ARG A 72 -20.59 -46.26 23.46
N PHE A 73 -20.23 -45.41 24.40
CA PHE A 73 -18.84 -45.20 24.81
C PHE A 73 -18.67 -45.38 26.31
N THR A 74 -17.45 -45.85 26.72
CA THR A 74 -17.05 -45.73 28.12
C THR A 74 -16.74 -44.24 28.45
N LYS A 75 -16.77 -43.91 29.72
CA LYS A 75 -16.52 -42.53 30.22
C LYS A 75 -15.13 -42.05 29.73
N GLU A 76 -14.11 -42.88 29.86
CA GLU A 76 -12.74 -42.58 29.49
C GLU A 76 -12.63 -42.27 28.00
N LYS A 77 -13.30 -43.08 27.17
CA LYS A 77 -13.28 -42.90 25.71
C LYS A 77 -14.02 -41.65 25.28
N TYR A 78 -15.14 -41.35 25.94
CA TYR A 78 -15.87 -40.12 25.70
C TYR A 78 -15.02 -38.89 26.07
N GLU A 79 -14.39 -38.87 27.26
CA GLU A 79 -13.56 -37.77 27.72
C GLU A 79 -12.37 -37.54 26.77
N GLU A 80 -11.69 -38.60 26.31
CA GLU A 80 -10.61 -38.51 25.32
C GLU A 80 -11.06 -37.83 24.02
N LEU A 81 -12.19 -38.30 23.45
CA LEU A 81 -12.71 -37.77 22.20
C LEU A 81 -13.24 -36.35 22.35
N ALA A 82 -13.92 -36.07 23.46
CA ALA A 82 -14.42 -34.74 23.80
C ALA A 82 -13.29 -33.72 23.92
N GLN A 83 -12.19 -34.10 24.59
CA GLN A 83 -11.03 -33.25 24.72
C GLN A 83 -10.41 -32.92 23.36
N LYS A 84 -10.24 -33.93 22.49
CA LYS A 84 -9.74 -33.70 21.13
C LYS A 84 -10.61 -32.70 20.32
N GLN A 85 -11.93 -32.82 20.41
CA GLN A 85 -12.84 -31.91 19.71
C GLN A 85 -12.73 -30.47 20.31
N ASN A 86 -12.68 -30.35 21.63
CA ASN A 86 -12.53 -29.07 22.31
C ASN A 86 -11.20 -28.37 21.96
N ASP A 87 -10.13 -29.12 21.82
CA ASP A 87 -8.83 -28.56 21.44
C ASP A 87 -8.86 -27.99 20.01
N ILE A 88 -9.48 -28.72 19.06
CA ILE A 88 -9.68 -28.24 17.70
C ILE A 88 -10.53 -26.95 17.69
N ILE A 89 -11.66 -26.96 18.41
CA ILE A 89 -12.55 -25.79 18.54
C ILE A 89 -11.76 -24.58 19.04
N LYS A 90 -10.97 -24.76 20.09
CA LYS A 90 -10.14 -23.69 20.69
C LYS A 90 -9.11 -23.15 19.70
N VAL A 91 -8.45 -24.05 18.97
CA VAL A 91 -7.45 -23.66 17.96
C VAL A 91 -8.09 -22.86 16.83
N GLU A 92 -9.21 -23.33 16.28
CA GLU A 92 -9.88 -22.64 15.15
C GLU A 92 -10.48 -21.30 15.57
N GLN A 93 -11.05 -21.21 16.77
CA GLN A 93 -11.50 -19.93 17.32
C GLN A 93 -10.31 -18.94 17.49
N GLY A 94 -9.15 -19.44 17.92
CA GLY A 94 -7.91 -18.65 18.01
C GLY A 94 -7.42 -18.16 16.64
N ASN A 95 -7.46 -19.02 15.63
CA ASN A 95 -7.09 -18.70 14.26
C ASN A 95 -7.99 -17.61 13.68
N ILE A 96 -9.32 -17.73 13.83
CA ILE A 96 -10.28 -16.73 13.36
C ILE A 96 -9.97 -15.36 13.99
N ARG A 97 -9.84 -15.27 15.31
CA ARG A 97 -9.49 -14.01 15.98
C ARG A 97 -8.19 -13.41 15.50
N LYS A 98 -7.17 -14.24 15.29
CA LYS A 98 -5.87 -13.80 14.77
C LYS A 98 -5.98 -13.20 13.37
N TYR A 99 -6.73 -13.85 12.48
CA TYR A 99 -6.92 -13.39 11.12
C TYR A 99 -7.79 -12.12 11.05
N GLU A 100 -8.85 -12.05 11.84
CA GLU A 100 -9.69 -10.84 11.96
C GLU A 100 -8.88 -9.64 12.47
N ALA A 101 -8.01 -9.84 13.46
CA ALA A 101 -7.12 -8.79 13.95
C ALA A 101 -6.09 -8.35 12.89
N ALA A 102 -5.58 -9.27 12.07
CA ALA A 102 -4.68 -8.94 10.98
C ALA A 102 -5.39 -8.09 9.90
N ILE A 103 -6.60 -8.47 9.50
CA ILE A 103 -7.44 -7.69 8.56
C ILE A 103 -7.69 -6.29 9.10
N LEU A 104 -8.11 -6.16 10.35
CA LEU A 104 -8.38 -4.86 10.97
C LEU A 104 -7.14 -3.93 10.95
N ASN A 105 -5.95 -4.50 11.16
CA ASN A 105 -4.71 -3.72 11.08
C ASN A 105 -4.42 -3.24 9.66
N MET A 106 -4.64 -4.07 8.62
CA MET A 106 -4.47 -3.69 7.23
C MET A 106 -5.47 -2.62 6.80
N GLU A 107 -6.74 -2.76 7.20
CA GLU A 107 -7.78 -1.76 6.94
C GLU A 107 -7.43 -0.40 7.56
N LYS A 108 -6.86 -0.39 8.78
CA LYS A 108 -6.37 0.85 9.42
C LYS A 108 -5.20 1.47 8.65
N GLN A 109 -4.30 0.67 8.07
CA GLN A 109 -3.21 1.19 7.25
C GLN A 109 -3.75 1.81 5.95
N ILE A 110 -4.68 1.13 5.27
CA ILE A 110 -5.35 1.66 4.08
C ILE A 110 -6.05 2.99 4.40
N GLN A 111 -6.73 3.08 5.55
CA GLN A 111 -7.41 4.31 5.96
C GLN A 111 -6.42 5.44 6.31
N ALA A 112 -5.30 5.12 6.94
CA ALA A 112 -4.25 6.10 7.21
C ALA A 112 -3.64 6.66 5.91
N ASP A 113 -3.49 5.82 4.89
CA ASP A 113 -3.01 6.24 3.57
C ASP A 113 -4.00 7.19 2.86
N ILE A 114 -5.31 7.01 3.05
CA ILE A 114 -6.34 7.93 2.53
C ILE A 114 -6.22 9.33 3.19
N THR A 115 -5.97 9.37 4.49
CA THR A 115 -5.77 10.65 5.21
C THR A 115 -4.52 11.39 4.73
N PHE A 116 -3.51 10.65 4.25
CA PHE A 116 -2.31 11.21 3.66
C PHE A 116 -2.59 11.89 2.30
N ASP A 117 -3.59 11.44 1.54
CA ASP A 117 -4.02 12.10 0.30
C ASP A 117 -4.58 13.50 0.56
N ASP A 118 -5.44 13.62 1.57
CA ASP A 118 -5.98 14.92 1.97
C ASP A 118 -4.84 15.87 2.35
N MET A 119 -3.76 15.33 2.92
CA MET A 119 -2.58 16.11 3.27
C MET A 119 -1.77 16.50 2.03
N ILE A 120 -1.62 15.63 1.03
CA ILE A 120 -0.94 15.94 -0.24
C ILE A 120 -1.73 16.95 -1.06
N ASP A 121 -3.06 16.84 -1.11
CA ASP A 121 -3.90 17.84 -1.76
C ASP A 121 -3.82 19.21 -1.06
N SER A 122 -3.72 19.20 0.26
CA SER A 122 -3.41 20.40 1.06
C SER A 122 -2.01 20.96 0.76
N LEU A 123 -1.01 20.12 0.55
CA LEU A 123 0.34 20.53 0.14
C LEU A 123 0.37 21.07 -1.29
N ASN A 124 -0.43 20.53 -2.21
CA ASN A 124 -0.57 21.05 -3.57
C ASN A 124 -1.23 22.45 -3.57
N GLN A 125 -2.21 22.66 -2.71
CA GLN A 125 -2.78 24.01 -2.48
C GLN A 125 -1.78 24.95 -1.81
N SER A 126 -0.83 24.40 -1.05
CA SER A 126 0.26 25.12 -0.39
C SER A 126 1.53 25.21 -1.25
N TYR A 127 1.48 24.86 -2.55
CA TYR A 127 2.63 24.88 -3.45
C TYR A 127 3.35 26.24 -3.44
N GLU A 128 2.63 27.34 -3.39
CA GLU A 128 3.18 28.69 -3.21
C GLU A 128 3.90 28.85 -1.86
N THR A 129 3.40 28.20 -0.82
CA THR A 129 4.03 28.20 0.52
C THR A 129 5.29 27.34 0.55
N LEU A 130 5.28 26.20 -0.13
CA LEU A 130 6.47 25.33 -0.28
C LEU A 130 7.56 26.03 -1.10
N LYS A 131 7.20 26.74 -2.16
CA LYS A 131 8.12 27.51 -2.98
C LYS A 131 8.85 28.60 -2.17
N ASN A 132 8.17 29.18 -1.18
CA ASN A 132 8.68 30.26 -0.37
C ASN A 132 9.29 29.81 0.98
N GLY A 133 9.02 28.59 1.40
CA GLY A 133 9.39 28.06 2.74
C GLY A 133 10.35 26.87 2.76
N THR A 134 10.61 26.25 1.60
CA THR A 134 11.53 25.11 1.54
C THR A 134 12.98 25.60 1.45
N ASP A 135 13.85 25.07 2.30
CA ASP A 135 15.27 25.40 2.24
C ASP A 135 15.90 24.91 0.92
N ILE A 136 16.88 25.68 0.43
CA ILE A 136 17.54 25.45 -0.86
C ILE A 136 18.20 24.05 -0.92
N GLU A 137 18.67 23.54 0.19
CA GLU A 137 19.35 22.24 0.25
C GLU A 137 18.36 21.08 0.02
N THR A 138 17.18 21.16 0.61
CA THR A 138 16.09 20.19 0.39
C THR A 138 15.59 20.25 -1.05
N MET A 139 15.42 21.45 -1.62
CA MET A 139 15.07 21.63 -3.03
C MET A 139 16.11 20.97 -3.95
N ARG A 140 17.40 21.20 -3.72
CA ARG A 140 18.49 20.57 -4.48
C ARG A 140 18.47 19.06 -4.38
N LYS A 141 18.31 18.48 -3.19
CA LYS A 141 18.25 17.03 -2.98
C LYS A 141 17.12 16.39 -3.78
N ILE A 142 15.93 16.98 -3.76
CA ILE A 142 14.77 16.49 -4.52
C ILE A 142 15.02 16.63 -6.01
N THR A 143 15.47 17.80 -6.48
CA THR A 143 15.76 18.03 -7.89
C THR A 143 16.81 17.05 -8.41
N HIS A 144 17.93 16.86 -7.73
CA HIS A 144 18.98 15.91 -8.11
C HIS A 144 18.52 14.45 -8.08
N ARG A 145 17.49 14.13 -7.30
CA ARG A 145 16.93 12.78 -7.27
C ARG A 145 16.14 12.44 -8.52
N TYR A 146 15.40 13.40 -9.06
CA TYR A 146 14.43 13.15 -10.15
C TYR A 146 14.89 13.67 -11.51
N ILE A 147 15.69 14.72 -11.56
CA ILE A 147 16.18 15.31 -12.80
C ILE A 147 17.56 14.74 -13.14
N THR A 148 17.68 14.14 -14.33
CA THR A 148 18.94 13.59 -14.83
C THR A 148 19.68 14.60 -15.69
N ASP A 149 18.96 15.30 -16.57
CA ASP A 149 19.55 16.22 -17.53
C ASP A 149 18.63 17.40 -17.83
N ILE A 150 19.22 18.54 -18.14
CA ILE A 150 18.51 19.71 -18.66
C ILE A 150 19.20 20.13 -19.94
N TYR A 151 18.48 20.03 -21.05
CA TYR A 151 18.97 20.45 -22.37
C TYR A 151 18.38 21.79 -22.76
N ILE A 152 19.23 22.68 -23.26
CA ILE A 152 18.84 24.01 -23.72
C ILE A 152 19.29 24.13 -25.18
N GLU A 153 18.34 24.15 -26.08
CA GLU A 153 18.57 24.18 -27.52
C GLU A 153 17.98 25.46 -28.12
N PRO A 154 18.56 25.99 -29.23
CA PRO A 154 17.88 27.01 -30.03
C PRO A 154 16.51 26.48 -30.49
N TRP A 155 15.48 27.32 -30.48
CA TRP A 155 14.18 26.94 -31.03
C TRP A 155 14.30 26.83 -32.58
N GLU A 156 14.12 25.64 -33.15
CA GLU A 156 14.17 25.43 -34.59
C GLU A 156 13.01 26.15 -35.28
N GLY A 157 13.33 26.91 -36.34
CA GLY A 157 12.34 27.53 -37.24
C GLY A 157 12.14 29.04 -37.10
N LYS A 158 12.85 29.74 -36.19
CA LYS A 158 12.87 31.22 -36.18
C LYS A 158 14.30 31.72 -36.21
N ALA A 159 14.62 32.48 -37.26
CA ALA A 159 15.96 32.99 -37.55
C ALA A 159 16.52 33.98 -36.56
N THR A 160 15.77 34.40 -35.56
CA THR A 160 16.20 35.27 -34.47
C THR A 160 16.27 34.50 -33.15
N SER A 161 17.45 34.40 -32.65
CA SER A 161 17.92 33.57 -31.52
C SER A 161 17.36 33.90 -30.12
N PHE A 162 16.20 34.51 -30.02
CA PHE A 162 15.65 34.87 -28.72
C PHE A 162 14.94 33.71 -27.99
N TRP A 163 14.44 32.73 -28.73
CA TRP A 163 13.69 31.61 -28.16
C TRP A 163 14.58 30.39 -27.95
N LYS A 164 14.52 29.79 -26.78
CA LYS A 164 15.21 28.55 -26.43
C LYS A 164 14.19 27.48 -26.09
N LYS A 165 14.45 26.26 -26.52
CA LYS A 165 13.72 25.08 -26.07
C LYS A 165 14.45 24.50 -24.87
N VAL A 166 13.76 24.36 -23.76
CA VAL A 166 14.25 23.68 -22.56
C VAL A 166 13.60 22.30 -22.49
N THR A 167 14.44 21.27 -22.46
CA THR A 167 14.01 19.88 -22.29
C THR A 167 14.57 19.37 -20.97
N ILE A 168 13.71 19.02 -20.03
CA ILE A 168 14.09 18.45 -18.74
C ILE A 168 13.83 16.94 -18.82
N LYS A 169 14.86 16.14 -18.54
CA LYS A 169 14.74 14.69 -18.46
C LYS A 169 14.69 14.24 -17.01
N THR A 170 13.81 13.30 -16.74
CA THR A 170 13.64 12.70 -15.44
C THR A 170 14.22 11.28 -15.39
N ILE A 171 14.36 10.71 -14.20
CA ILE A 171 14.79 9.32 -14.03
C ILE A 171 13.85 8.35 -14.74
N HIS A 172 12.54 8.67 -14.82
CA HIS A 172 11.53 7.82 -15.46
C HIS A 172 11.57 7.85 -17.00
N ASP A 173 12.18 8.89 -17.61
CA ASP A 173 12.40 8.97 -19.05
C ASP A 173 13.50 8.00 -19.53
N THR A 174 14.43 7.65 -18.66
CA THR A 174 15.50 6.68 -18.96
C THR A 174 14.99 5.25 -18.98
N ASP A 175 13.97 4.93 -18.20
CA ASP A 175 13.39 3.58 -18.13
C ASP A 175 12.45 3.27 -19.31
N LYS A 176 11.83 4.29 -19.91
CA LYS A 176 10.99 4.12 -21.12
C LYS A 176 11.77 3.72 -22.38
N LYS A 177 13.09 3.88 -22.40
CA LYS A 177 13.95 3.47 -23.53
C LYS A 177 14.47 2.04 -23.44
N LYS A 178 14.20 1.31 -22.33
CA LYS A 178 14.65 -0.08 -22.11
C LYS A 178 13.55 -1.12 -22.31
N LYS A 179 12.38 -0.72 -22.75
CA LYS A 179 11.27 -1.60 -23.17
C LYS A 179 11.10 -1.50 -24.70
#